data_e7a39e320b2f47a3dfeccc2c22ee633a
#
_entry.id   e7a39e320b2f47a3dfeccc2c22ee633a
#
_cell.length_a   1.000
_cell.length_b   1.000
_cell.length_c   1.000
_cell.angle_alpha   90.00
_cell.angle_beta   90.00
_cell.angle_gamma   90.00
#
_symmetry.space_group_name_H-M   'P 1'
#
loop_
_entity.id
_entity.type
_entity.pdbx_description
1 polymer ?
#
loop_
_entity_poly.entity_id
_entity_poly.type
_entity_poly.pdbx_seq_one_letter_code
_entity_poly.pdbx_strand_id
1 'polypeptide(L)'
;MYGFIARQPIFNPEMNTVAYELLFRDGMTNHFPDVSAEYATSRMISDQFLCVPSQRIAGAHTSFINFPSRMVIDRSGEALDKESVVIEILEDAVPGAELLQAVREMNAHGYQFALDDFTLAPEWDVFLPYISILKFDVRNYTLAQIKAYLKVRKHLTGHIKYLAEKIETKEEFNQYRDEGFSLFQGYFFCRPEVIKYKRLSQNQLAIFRLQMEVGRNKPDFRIIESLIKTDLTLSYKIMRYMKHTAFKHRSEERRVGKEC
;
A
#
# COMPACT_ATOMS: atom_id res chain seq x y z
N MET A 1 14.91 -9.61 -14.65
CA MET A 1 14.00 -10.46 -13.86
C MET A 1 12.59 -9.88 -13.97
N TYR A 2 11.55 -10.71 -13.94
CA TYR A 2 10.16 -10.25 -13.98
C TYR A 2 9.51 -10.39 -12.60
N GLY A 3 8.56 -9.53 -12.30
CA GLY A 3 7.65 -9.63 -11.18
C GLY A 3 6.24 -9.90 -11.69
N PHE A 4 5.39 -10.39 -10.79
CA PHE A 4 3.99 -10.67 -11.07
C PHE A 4 3.14 -10.09 -9.94
N ILE A 5 2.00 -9.54 -10.29
CA ILE A 5 0.99 -9.05 -9.36
C ILE A 5 -0.37 -9.33 -9.97
N ALA A 6 -1.33 -9.72 -9.16
CA ALA A 6 -2.71 -9.67 -9.62
C ALA A 6 -3.35 -8.38 -9.11
N ARG A 7 -4.23 -7.81 -9.90
CA ARG A 7 -5.12 -6.73 -9.47
C ARG A 7 -6.56 -7.18 -9.61
N GLN A 8 -7.36 -6.85 -8.64
CA GLN A 8 -8.80 -7.09 -8.68
C GLN A 8 -9.52 -5.75 -8.51
N PRO A 9 -10.40 -5.35 -9.44
CA PRO A 9 -11.08 -4.08 -9.35
C PRO A 9 -12.13 -4.09 -8.24
N ILE A 10 -12.29 -2.93 -7.61
CA ILE A 10 -13.35 -2.60 -6.66
C ILE A 10 -14.28 -1.62 -7.34
N PHE A 11 -15.57 -1.91 -7.30
CA PHE A 11 -16.61 -1.17 -8.00
C PHE A 11 -17.47 -0.35 -7.04
N ASN A 12 -18.04 0.74 -7.56
CA ASN A 12 -19.08 1.51 -6.88
C ASN A 12 -20.49 0.97 -7.24
N PRO A 13 -21.59 1.52 -6.67
CA PRO A 13 -22.96 1.10 -6.98
C PRO A 13 -23.35 1.23 -8.46
N GLU A 14 -22.70 2.13 -9.20
CA GLU A 14 -22.91 2.35 -10.65
C GLU A 14 -22.07 1.41 -11.51
N MET A 15 -21.38 0.43 -10.89
CA MET A 15 -20.50 -0.54 -11.55
C MET A 15 -19.28 0.11 -12.24
N ASN A 16 -18.84 1.29 -11.80
CA ASN A 16 -17.58 1.89 -12.23
C ASN A 16 -16.45 1.42 -11.31
N THR A 17 -15.28 1.11 -11.89
CA THR A 17 -14.08 0.81 -11.10
C THR A 17 -13.62 2.08 -10.37
N VAL A 18 -13.44 2.00 -9.04
CA VAL A 18 -13.00 3.10 -8.20
C VAL A 18 -11.68 2.83 -7.50
N ALA A 19 -11.29 1.57 -7.38
CA ALA A 19 -10.03 1.15 -6.78
C ALA A 19 -9.60 -0.23 -7.31
N TYR A 20 -8.39 -0.64 -6.96
CA TYR A 20 -7.90 -2.00 -7.20
C TYR A 20 -7.29 -2.57 -5.92
N GLU A 21 -7.64 -3.79 -5.58
CA GLU A 21 -6.86 -4.59 -4.65
C GLU A 21 -5.67 -5.21 -5.37
N LEU A 22 -4.47 -5.06 -4.76
CA LEU A 22 -3.22 -5.57 -5.30
C LEU A 22 -2.81 -6.83 -4.55
N LEU A 23 -2.71 -7.93 -5.29
CA LEU A 23 -2.47 -9.25 -4.76
C LEU A 23 -1.11 -9.78 -5.22
N PHE A 24 -0.23 -10.12 -4.29
CA PHE A 24 1.08 -10.66 -4.61
C PHE A 24 0.97 -11.97 -5.39
N ARG A 25 1.84 -12.12 -6.42
CA ARG A 25 2.00 -13.36 -7.21
C ARG A 25 3.49 -13.58 -7.50
N ASP A 26 3.90 -14.82 -7.61
CA ASP A 26 5.27 -15.17 -7.99
C ASP A 26 5.38 -15.75 -9.41
N GLY A 27 4.24 -15.89 -10.10
CA GLY A 27 4.12 -16.40 -11.47
C GLY A 27 2.83 -15.98 -12.16
N MET A 28 2.54 -16.57 -13.30
CA MET A 28 1.32 -16.30 -14.07
C MET A 28 0.07 -16.96 -13.49
N THR A 29 0.23 -17.85 -12.51
CA THR A 29 -0.89 -18.52 -11.84
C THR A 29 -1.55 -17.58 -10.84
N ASN A 30 -2.87 -17.54 -10.86
CA ASN A 30 -3.64 -16.64 -9.99
C ASN A 30 -3.94 -17.29 -8.63
N HIS A 31 -2.90 -17.71 -7.91
CA HIS A 31 -3.00 -18.15 -6.52
C HIS A 31 -1.91 -17.47 -5.69
N PHE A 32 -2.15 -17.33 -4.39
CA PHE A 32 -1.13 -16.83 -3.46
C PHE A 32 -0.01 -17.88 -3.35
N PRO A 33 1.27 -17.50 -3.52
CA PRO A 33 2.37 -18.43 -3.40
C PRO A 33 2.61 -18.86 -1.94
N ASP A 34 3.34 -19.97 -1.75
CA ASP A 34 3.74 -20.46 -0.42
C ASP A 34 4.90 -19.61 0.15
N VAL A 35 4.55 -18.39 0.59
CA VAL A 35 5.49 -17.44 1.21
C VAL A 35 4.78 -16.72 2.36
N SER A 36 5.55 -16.13 3.30
CA SER A 36 4.94 -15.34 4.36
C SER A 36 4.27 -14.06 3.82
N ALA A 37 3.23 -13.60 4.50
CA ALA A 37 2.52 -12.38 4.14
C ALA A 37 3.45 -11.16 4.21
N GLU A 38 4.37 -11.10 5.19
CA GLU A 38 5.37 -10.03 5.31
C GLU A 38 6.31 -10.00 4.10
N TYR A 39 6.76 -11.18 3.62
CA TYR A 39 7.58 -11.25 2.41
C TYR A 39 6.79 -10.75 1.20
N ALA A 40 5.56 -11.22 1.03
CA ALA A 40 4.68 -10.84 -0.08
C ALA A 40 4.45 -9.32 -0.09
N THR A 41 4.07 -8.74 1.05
CA THR A 41 3.80 -7.29 1.19
C THR A 41 5.07 -6.47 1.01
N SER A 42 6.19 -6.83 1.67
CA SER A 42 7.48 -6.14 1.51
C SER A 42 7.94 -6.16 0.06
N ARG A 43 7.74 -7.29 -0.61
CA ARG A 43 8.08 -7.46 -2.02
C ARG A 43 7.21 -6.59 -2.92
N MET A 44 5.91 -6.56 -2.67
CA MET A 44 4.96 -5.73 -3.40
C MET A 44 5.26 -4.24 -3.23
N ILE A 45 5.50 -3.78 -2.01
CA ILE A 45 5.89 -2.39 -1.73
C ILE A 45 7.18 -2.05 -2.49
N SER A 46 8.20 -2.90 -2.39
CA SER A 46 9.50 -2.68 -3.04
C SER A 46 9.36 -2.62 -4.57
N ASP A 47 8.61 -3.55 -5.15
CA ASP A 47 8.49 -3.68 -6.59
C ASP A 47 7.53 -2.63 -7.21
N GLN A 48 6.46 -2.23 -6.49
CA GLN A 48 5.38 -1.41 -7.03
C GLN A 48 5.55 0.09 -6.75
N PHE A 49 5.88 0.43 -5.52
CA PHE A 49 5.90 1.82 -5.08
C PHE A 49 7.30 2.44 -5.16
N LEU A 50 8.35 1.60 -5.13
CA LEU A 50 9.72 2.06 -5.28
C LEU A 50 10.27 1.91 -6.71
N CYS A 51 9.61 1.12 -7.57
CA CYS A 51 10.20 0.70 -8.85
C CYS A 51 9.35 0.96 -10.09
N VAL A 52 8.03 1.04 -9.94
CA VAL A 52 7.09 1.25 -11.05
C VAL A 52 6.19 2.43 -10.67
N PRO A 53 5.98 3.42 -11.54
CA PRO A 53 4.94 4.40 -11.27
C PRO A 53 3.63 3.65 -11.02
N SER A 54 3.01 3.87 -9.85
CA SER A 54 1.72 3.25 -9.44
C SER A 54 0.65 3.37 -10.54
N GLN A 55 0.74 4.42 -11.36
CA GLN A 55 -0.08 4.65 -12.54
C GLN A 55 -0.08 3.51 -13.59
N ARG A 56 0.94 2.63 -13.59
CA ARG A 56 0.96 1.51 -14.56
C ARG A 56 0.11 0.31 -14.12
N ILE A 57 -0.20 0.17 -12.84
CA ILE A 57 -0.92 -1.00 -12.31
C ILE A 57 -2.35 -0.65 -11.95
N ALA A 58 -2.56 0.39 -11.17
CA ALA A 58 -3.89 0.84 -10.76
C ALA A 58 -4.40 2.06 -11.57
N GLY A 59 -3.57 2.62 -12.46
CA GLY A 59 -3.92 3.86 -13.16
C GLY A 59 -3.96 5.04 -12.16
N ALA A 60 -5.03 5.84 -12.24
CA ALA A 60 -5.31 6.93 -11.31
C ALA A 60 -6.17 6.47 -10.11
N HIS A 61 -6.43 5.15 -9.96
CA HIS A 61 -7.28 4.63 -8.91
C HIS A 61 -6.48 4.32 -7.65
N THR A 62 -7.14 4.35 -6.51
CA THR A 62 -6.60 3.94 -5.22
C THR A 62 -6.24 2.46 -5.22
N SER A 63 -5.13 2.11 -4.60
CA SER A 63 -4.64 0.74 -4.44
C SER A 63 -4.87 0.25 -3.02
N PHE A 64 -5.54 -0.88 -2.87
CA PHE A 64 -5.67 -1.58 -1.61
C PHE A 64 -4.53 -2.59 -1.49
N ILE A 65 -3.84 -2.59 -0.34
CA ILE A 65 -2.65 -3.41 -0.13
C ILE A 65 -2.75 -4.12 1.21
N ASN A 66 -2.59 -5.43 1.17
CA ASN A 66 -2.59 -6.31 2.33
C ASN A 66 -1.37 -6.09 3.20
N PHE A 67 -1.58 -5.79 4.48
CA PHE A 67 -0.54 -5.58 5.49
C PHE A 67 -0.73 -6.52 6.68
N PRO A 68 0.20 -7.44 6.91
CA PRO A 68 0.27 -8.16 8.19
C PRO A 68 0.34 -7.18 9.36
N SER A 69 -0.27 -7.53 10.49
CA SER A 69 -0.31 -6.68 11.68
C SER A 69 1.06 -6.17 12.12
N ARG A 70 2.11 -7.00 12.02
CA ARG A 70 3.48 -6.61 12.33
C ARG A 70 3.98 -5.44 11.49
N MET A 71 3.69 -5.44 10.19
CA MET A 71 4.11 -4.36 9.30
C MET A 71 3.33 -3.06 9.53
N VAL A 72 2.09 -3.15 10.01
CA VAL A 72 1.33 -1.96 10.47
C VAL A 72 1.95 -1.40 11.75
N ILE A 73 2.28 -2.25 12.74
CA ILE A 73 2.94 -1.85 13.98
C ILE A 73 4.30 -1.19 13.70
N ASP A 74 5.09 -1.75 12.79
CA ASP A 74 6.39 -1.22 12.37
C ASP A 74 6.24 0.01 11.42
N ARG A 75 5.02 0.44 11.12
CA ARG A 75 4.68 1.59 10.24
C ARG A 75 5.30 1.53 8.85
N SER A 76 5.49 0.32 8.33
CA SER A 76 6.07 0.12 7.00
C SER A 76 5.24 0.79 5.89
N GLY A 77 3.94 1.01 6.11
CA GLY A 77 3.03 1.71 5.22
C GLY A 77 3.31 3.20 5.06
N GLU A 78 4.05 3.84 5.99
CA GLU A 78 4.40 5.28 5.88
C GLU A 78 5.36 5.58 4.71
N ALA A 79 5.96 4.55 4.12
CA ALA A 79 6.73 4.69 2.89
C ALA A 79 5.86 4.90 1.63
N LEU A 80 4.54 4.68 1.73
CA LEU A 80 3.59 4.79 0.63
C LEU A 80 2.93 6.16 0.60
N ASP A 81 2.46 6.56 -0.59
CA ASP A 81 1.67 7.77 -0.74
C ASP A 81 0.24 7.53 -0.21
N LYS A 82 -0.10 8.18 0.89
CA LYS A 82 -1.37 8.06 1.58
C LYS A 82 -2.61 8.43 0.75
N GLU A 83 -2.45 9.26 -0.29
CA GLU A 83 -3.53 9.67 -1.16
C GLU A 83 -3.91 8.59 -2.19
N SER A 84 -2.97 7.66 -2.45
CA SER A 84 -3.11 6.63 -3.48
C SER A 84 -3.28 5.22 -2.92
N VAL A 85 -3.20 5.05 -1.58
CA VAL A 85 -3.18 3.72 -0.94
C VAL A 85 -4.17 3.64 0.22
N VAL A 86 -4.86 2.48 0.30
CA VAL A 86 -5.57 2.00 1.49
C VAL A 86 -4.79 0.80 2.05
N ILE A 87 -4.47 0.84 3.33
CA ILE A 87 -3.79 -0.25 4.04
C ILE A 87 -4.85 -1.24 4.53
N GLU A 88 -4.80 -2.47 4.04
CA GLU A 88 -5.70 -3.53 4.47
C GLU A 88 -5.06 -4.32 5.61
N ILE A 89 -5.70 -4.34 6.77
CA ILE A 89 -5.31 -5.17 7.91
C ILE A 89 -5.94 -6.54 7.69
N LEU A 90 -5.09 -7.57 7.59
CA LEU A 90 -5.51 -8.94 7.29
C LEU A 90 -6.36 -9.53 8.42
N GLU A 91 -7.19 -10.52 8.09
CA GLU A 91 -8.12 -11.21 8.97
C GLU A 91 -7.46 -11.97 10.13
N ASP A 92 -6.19 -12.38 9.98
CA ASP A 92 -5.39 -13.05 11.01
C ASP A 92 -4.81 -12.10 12.06
N ALA A 93 -4.99 -10.80 11.88
CA ALA A 93 -4.51 -9.80 12.82
C ALA A 93 -5.25 -9.91 14.16
N VAL A 94 -4.47 -9.93 15.25
CA VAL A 94 -5.03 -9.91 16.61
C VAL A 94 -5.18 -8.45 17.07
N PRO A 95 -6.41 -8.00 17.41
CA PRO A 95 -6.63 -6.65 17.92
C PRO A 95 -5.92 -6.47 19.27
N GLY A 96 -4.88 -5.65 19.29
CA GLY A 96 -4.04 -5.39 20.46
C GLY A 96 -3.64 -3.93 20.58
N ALA A 97 -3.10 -3.55 21.75
CA ALA A 97 -2.77 -2.15 22.06
C ALA A 97 -1.72 -1.57 21.11
N GLU A 98 -0.69 -2.35 20.73
CA GLU A 98 0.36 -1.88 19.81
C GLU A 98 -0.18 -1.62 18.41
N LEU A 99 -1.03 -2.52 17.89
CA LEU A 99 -1.69 -2.35 16.60
C LEU A 99 -2.62 -1.12 16.63
N LEU A 100 -3.43 -0.98 17.69
CA LEU A 100 -4.33 0.17 17.84
C LEU A 100 -3.56 1.50 17.85
N GLN A 101 -2.44 1.55 18.58
CA GLN A 101 -1.61 2.74 18.63
C GLN A 101 -1.06 3.09 17.25
N ALA A 102 -0.52 2.12 16.52
CA ALA A 102 0.02 2.33 15.17
C ALA A 102 -1.07 2.82 14.19
N VAL A 103 -2.23 2.16 14.17
CA VAL A 103 -3.37 2.55 13.33
C VAL A 103 -3.83 3.98 13.65
N ARG A 104 -3.98 4.32 14.94
CA ARG A 104 -4.38 5.67 15.39
C ARG A 104 -3.41 6.75 14.94
N GLU A 105 -2.11 6.52 15.11
CA GLU A 105 -1.08 7.50 14.75
C GLU A 105 -0.96 7.66 13.24
N MET A 106 -0.97 6.58 12.47
CA MET A 106 -0.96 6.65 11.00
C MET A 106 -2.25 7.27 10.45
N ASN A 107 -3.42 6.96 11.05
CA ASN A 107 -4.68 7.60 10.66
C ASN A 107 -4.65 9.13 10.92
N ALA A 108 -4.06 9.57 12.04
CA ALA A 108 -3.84 11.00 12.32
C ALA A 108 -2.92 11.69 11.29
N HIS A 109 -2.03 10.93 10.64
CA HIS A 109 -1.22 11.40 9.51
C HIS A 109 -1.95 11.35 8.15
N GLY A 110 -3.19 10.85 8.12
CA GLY A 110 -4.07 10.80 6.95
C GLY A 110 -4.04 9.48 6.18
N TYR A 111 -3.43 8.41 6.72
CA TYR A 111 -3.52 7.07 6.12
C TYR A 111 -4.91 6.48 6.32
N GLN A 112 -5.40 5.78 5.30
CA GLN A 112 -6.69 5.09 5.31
C GLN A 112 -6.48 3.60 5.57
N PHE A 113 -7.37 3.03 6.41
CA PHE A 113 -7.33 1.62 6.76
C PHE A 113 -8.61 0.90 6.35
N ALA A 114 -8.47 -0.34 5.88
CA ALA A 114 -9.54 -1.30 5.72
C ALA A 114 -9.31 -2.49 6.66
N LEU A 115 -10.38 -3.07 7.19
CA LEU A 115 -10.34 -4.39 7.84
C LEU A 115 -10.81 -5.44 6.84
N ASP A 116 -9.92 -6.39 6.53
CA ASP A 116 -10.19 -7.48 5.60
C ASP A 116 -10.98 -8.61 6.26
N ASP A 117 -11.87 -9.25 5.50
CA ASP A 117 -12.74 -10.36 5.94
C ASP A 117 -13.29 -10.17 7.38
N PHE A 118 -13.90 -9.00 7.63
CA PHE A 118 -14.24 -8.52 8.97
C PHE A 118 -15.19 -9.47 9.72
N THR A 119 -14.78 -9.91 10.90
CA THR A 119 -15.40 -11.03 11.64
C THR A 119 -16.53 -10.65 12.60
N LEU A 120 -17.03 -9.42 12.59
CA LEU A 120 -18.06 -8.88 13.52
C LEU A 120 -17.67 -9.01 15.00
N ALA A 121 -16.39 -9.13 15.33
CA ALA A 121 -15.90 -9.33 16.68
C ALA A 121 -15.84 -8.01 17.47
N PRO A 122 -16.38 -7.96 18.72
CA PRO A 122 -16.41 -6.73 19.52
C PRO A 122 -15.03 -6.18 19.88
N GLU A 123 -13.99 -7.00 19.85
CA GLU A 123 -12.61 -6.62 20.13
C GLU A 123 -12.08 -5.57 19.15
N TRP A 124 -12.67 -5.49 17.96
CA TRP A 124 -12.37 -4.50 16.95
C TRP A 124 -13.08 -3.14 17.16
N ASP A 125 -14.04 -3.04 18.10
CA ASP A 125 -14.83 -1.82 18.29
C ASP A 125 -13.94 -0.59 18.56
N VAL A 126 -12.83 -0.75 19.28
CA VAL A 126 -11.89 0.33 19.59
C VAL A 126 -11.09 0.82 18.37
N PHE A 127 -11.03 0.03 17.29
CA PHE A 127 -10.39 0.39 16.03
C PHE A 127 -11.32 1.15 15.09
N LEU A 128 -12.64 0.89 15.17
CA LEU A 128 -13.63 1.43 14.21
C LEU A 128 -13.54 2.95 14.00
N PRO A 129 -13.23 3.80 15.01
CA PRO A 129 -13.06 5.23 14.79
C PRO A 129 -11.93 5.61 13.81
N TYR A 130 -10.99 4.71 13.56
CA TYR A 130 -9.81 4.95 12.72
C TYR A 130 -9.85 4.17 11.39
N ILE A 131 -10.91 3.39 11.17
CA ILE A 131 -11.10 2.56 9.98
C ILE A 131 -11.97 3.31 8.97
N SER A 132 -11.54 3.30 7.72
CA SER A 132 -12.27 3.94 6.61
C SER A 132 -13.19 2.96 5.88
N ILE A 133 -12.84 1.66 5.88
CA ILE A 133 -13.54 0.62 5.11
C ILE A 133 -13.64 -0.66 5.93
N LEU A 134 -14.83 -1.26 5.96
CA LEU A 134 -15.05 -2.63 6.43
C LEU A 134 -15.38 -3.52 5.24
N LYS A 135 -14.61 -4.60 5.05
CA LYS A 135 -14.79 -5.60 4.01
C LYS A 135 -15.52 -6.81 4.59
N PHE A 136 -16.60 -7.22 3.96
CA PHE A 136 -17.43 -8.33 4.37
C PHE A 136 -17.49 -9.40 3.29
N ASP A 137 -16.96 -10.59 3.58
CA ASP A 137 -17.22 -11.77 2.75
C ASP A 137 -18.72 -12.16 2.88
N VAL A 138 -19.46 -12.01 1.79
CA VAL A 138 -20.90 -12.28 1.76
C VAL A 138 -21.27 -13.75 2.00
N ARG A 139 -20.28 -14.64 1.97
CA ARG A 139 -20.46 -16.07 2.24
C ARG A 139 -20.33 -16.41 3.73
N ASN A 140 -19.63 -15.57 4.50
CA ASN A 140 -19.36 -15.81 5.93
C ASN A 140 -20.49 -15.33 6.82
N TYR A 141 -21.17 -14.25 6.44
CA TYR A 141 -22.25 -13.65 7.24
C TYR A 141 -23.44 -13.29 6.38
N THR A 142 -24.62 -13.54 6.91
CA THR A 142 -25.85 -13.06 6.29
C THR A 142 -25.96 -11.54 6.43
N LEU A 143 -26.60 -10.90 5.48
CA LEU A 143 -26.86 -9.46 5.53
C LEU A 143 -27.58 -9.04 6.83
N ALA A 144 -28.48 -9.86 7.34
CA ALA A 144 -29.18 -9.62 8.61
C ALA A 144 -28.21 -9.54 9.80
N GLN A 145 -27.21 -10.43 9.87
CA GLN A 145 -26.18 -10.41 10.92
C GLN A 145 -25.31 -9.16 10.83
N ILE A 146 -24.86 -8.79 9.62
CA ILE A 146 -24.09 -7.57 9.40
C ILE A 146 -24.90 -6.34 9.84
N LYS A 147 -26.14 -6.23 9.41
CA LYS A 147 -27.05 -5.12 9.80
C LYS A 147 -27.27 -5.04 11.30
N ALA A 148 -27.46 -6.17 11.96
CA ALA A 148 -27.65 -6.23 13.42
C ALA A 148 -26.38 -5.70 14.14
N TYR A 149 -25.20 -6.11 13.70
CA TYR A 149 -23.92 -5.63 14.22
C TYR A 149 -23.75 -4.12 14.04
N LEU A 150 -23.93 -3.63 12.81
CA LEU A 150 -23.74 -2.22 12.45
C LEU A 150 -24.78 -1.31 13.14
N LYS A 151 -26.02 -1.78 13.32
CA LYS A 151 -27.08 -1.00 13.97
C LYS A 151 -26.70 -0.61 15.40
N VAL A 152 -26.13 -1.53 16.17
CA VAL A 152 -25.70 -1.29 17.57
C VAL A 152 -24.51 -0.34 17.60
N ARG A 153 -23.66 -0.35 16.57
CA ARG A 153 -22.39 0.41 16.47
C ARG A 153 -22.45 1.62 15.56
N LYS A 154 -23.65 2.06 15.22
CA LYS A 154 -23.85 3.18 14.28
C LYS A 154 -23.06 4.45 14.66
N HIS A 155 -22.86 4.70 15.93
CA HIS A 155 -22.07 5.83 16.42
C HIS A 155 -20.55 5.70 16.16
N LEU A 156 -20.05 4.47 15.94
CA LEU A 156 -18.66 4.19 15.59
C LEU A 156 -18.45 4.04 14.08
N THR A 157 -19.50 3.63 13.35
CA THR A 157 -19.39 3.20 11.95
C THR A 157 -19.98 4.20 10.95
N GLY A 158 -20.53 5.32 11.42
CA GLY A 158 -21.24 6.26 10.54
C GLY A 158 -20.40 6.94 9.44
N HIS A 159 -19.08 6.89 9.55
CA HIS A 159 -18.13 7.42 8.56
C HIS A 159 -17.52 6.32 7.68
N ILE A 160 -17.75 5.04 8.01
CA ILE A 160 -17.12 3.88 7.38
C ILE A 160 -17.87 3.49 6.11
N LYS A 161 -17.13 3.21 5.04
CA LYS A 161 -17.66 2.59 3.82
C LYS A 161 -17.69 1.07 3.98
N TYR A 162 -18.74 0.44 3.47
CA TYR A 162 -18.86 -1.01 3.47
C TYR A 162 -18.57 -1.57 2.10
N LEU A 163 -17.68 -2.55 2.05
CA LEU A 163 -17.31 -3.29 0.85
C LEU A 163 -17.87 -4.71 0.96
N ALA A 164 -18.68 -5.12 -0.01
CA ALA A 164 -19.16 -6.48 -0.15
C ALA A 164 -18.22 -7.27 -1.06
N GLU A 165 -17.61 -8.32 -0.51
CA GLU A 165 -16.66 -9.17 -1.21
C GLU A 165 -17.26 -10.48 -1.67
N LYS A 166 -16.58 -11.06 -2.68
CA LYS A 166 -16.90 -12.39 -3.22
C LYS A 166 -18.31 -12.49 -3.79
N ILE A 167 -18.84 -11.35 -4.28
CA ILE A 167 -20.10 -11.28 -5.00
C ILE A 167 -20.01 -12.17 -6.26
N GLU A 168 -20.93 -13.11 -6.42
CA GLU A 168 -20.95 -14.05 -7.54
C GLU A 168 -22.15 -13.85 -8.46
N THR A 169 -23.23 -13.19 -7.97
CA THR A 169 -24.46 -13.00 -8.73
C THR A 169 -24.92 -11.54 -8.74
N LYS A 170 -25.77 -11.21 -9.73
CA LYS A 170 -26.41 -9.89 -9.82
C LYS A 170 -27.39 -9.65 -8.67
N GLU A 171 -28.04 -10.71 -8.22
CA GLU A 171 -28.98 -10.69 -7.11
C GLU A 171 -28.28 -10.29 -5.81
N GLU A 172 -27.14 -10.90 -5.50
CA GLU A 172 -26.28 -10.53 -4.36
C GLU A 172 -25.86 -9.05 -4.48
N PHE A 173 -25.32 -8.64 -5.63
CA PHE A 173 -24.94 -7.24 -5.83
C PHE A 173 -26.10 -6.28 -5.52
N ASN A 174 -27.29 -6.51 -6.09
CA ASN A 174 -28.45 -5.65 -5.87
C ASN A 174 -28.85 -5.64 -4.38
N GLN A 175 -28.85 -6.80 -3.71
CA GLN A 175 -29.21 -6.94 -2.31
C GLN A 175 -28.30 -6.10 -1.40
N TYR A 176 -26.97 -6.19 -1.57
CA TYR A 176 -26.02 -5.43 -0.75
C TYR A 176 -26.02 -3.94 -1.11
N ARG A 177 -26.16 -3.57 -2.39
CA ARG A 177 -26.29 -2.19 -2.84
C ARG A 177 -27.51 -1.49 -2.20
N ASP A 178 -28.67 -2.14 -2.23
CA ASP A 178 -29.92 -1.58 -1.73
C ASP A 178 -29.92 -1.44 -0.19
N GLU A 179 -29.01 -2.12 0.48
CA GLU A 179 -28.75 -2.01 1.93
C GLU A 179 -27.60 -1.04 2.29
N GLY A 180 -27.12 -0.26 1.32
CA GLY A 180 -26.21 0.85 1.56
C GLY A 180 -24.72 0.51 1.51
N PHE A 181 -24.36 -0.66 0.99
CA PHE A 181 -22.97 -0.93 0.63
C PHE A 181 -22.56 -0.01 -0.52
N SER A 182 -21.36 0.53 -0.43
CA SER A 182 -20.83 1.52 -1.38
C SER A 182 -19.67 1.01 -2.23
N LEU A 183 -19.12 -0.17 -1.88
CA LEU A 183 -18.01 -0.80 -2.60
C LEU A 183 -18.32 -2.29 -2.80
N PHE A 184 -17.88 -2.84 -3.94
CA PHE A 184 -18.21 -4.19 -4.35
C PHE A 184 -17.04 -4.86 -5.04
N GLN A 185 -16.82 -6.15 -4.75
CA GLN A 185 -15.79 -6.97 -5.36
C GLN A 185 -16.26 -8.42 -5.48
N GLY A 186 -15.88 -9.11 -6.56
CA GLY A 186 -16.24 -10.51 -6.72
C GLY A 186 -16.22 -10.97 -8.18
N TYR A 187 -16.40 -12.27 -8.37
CA TYR A 187 -16.35 -12.90 -9.70
C TYR A 187 -17.53 -12.54 -10.59
N PHE A 188 -18.60 -12.03 -10.02
CA PHE A 188 -19.70 -11.43 -10.79
C PHE A 188 -19.18 -10.29 -11.69
N PHE A 189 -18.25 -9.48 -11.21
CA PHE A 189 -17.70 -8.37 -11.99
C PHE A 189 -16.53 -8.82 -12.85
N CYS A 190 -15.48 -9.33 -12.20
CA CYS A 190 -14.34 -9.93 -12.89
C CYS A 190 -13.45 -10.74 -11.92
N ARG A 191 -12.62 -11.61 -12.51
CA ARG A 191 -11.56 -12.31 -11.78
C ARG A 191 -10.32 -11.43 -11.69
N PRO A 192 -9.43 -11.65 -10.69
CA PRO A 192 -8.15 -10.97 -10.64
C PRO A 192 -7.34 -11.16 -11.92
N GLU A 193 -6.77 -10.06 -12.44
CA GLU A 193 -5.91 -10.04 -13.62
C GLU A 193 -4.45 -10.08 -13.21
N VAL A 194 -3.69 -11.08 -13.68
CA VAL A 194 -2.25 -11.17 -13.41
C VAL A 194 -1.46 -10.32 -14.40
N ILE A 195 -0.71 -9.37 -13.88
CA ILE A 195 0.15 -8.45 -14.64
C ILE A 195 1.61 -8.87 -14.46
N LYS A 196 2.30 -9.08 -15.58
CA LYS A 196 3.75 -9.29 -15.62
C LYS A 196 4.45 -7.96 -15.82
N TYR A 197 5.41 -7.62 -14.96
CA TYR A 197 6.19 -6.39 -15.07
C TYR A 197 7.70 -6.66 -14.98
N LYS A 198 8.51 -5.76 -15.53
CA LYS A 198 9.96 -5.85 -15.44
C LYS A 198 10.42 -5.25 -14.13
N ARG A 199 11.06 -6.07 -13.28
CA ARG A 199 11.68 -5.60 -12.03
C ARG A 199 12.87 -4.68 -12.30
N LEU A 200 13.04 -3.67 -11.46
CA LEU A 200 14.29 -2.93 -11.44
C LEU A 200 15.41 -3.81 -10.89
N SER A 201 16.63 -3.59 -11.37
CA SER A 201 17.82 -4.20 -10.76
C SER A 201 18.07 -3.58 -9.38
N GLN A 202 18.83 -4.28 -8.52
CA GLN A 202 19.19 -3.77 -7.19
C GLN A 202 19.81 -2.37 -7.26
N ASN A 203 20.66 -2.13 -8.28
CA ASN A 203 21.31 -0.82 -8.49
C ASN A 203 20.29 0.27 -8.86
N GLN A 204 19.29 -0.05 -9.68
CA GLN A 204 18.21 0.90 -10.01
C GLN A 204 17.35 1.23 -8.80
N LEU A 205 17.06 0.24 -7.94
CA LEU A 205 16.37 0.42 -6.67
C LEU A 205 17.13 1.33 -5.71
N ALA A 206 18.44 1.13 -5.56
CA ALA A 206 19.27 1.95 -4.69
C ALA A 206 19.29 3.41 -5.18
N ILE A 207 19.43 3.62 -6.50
CA ILE A 207 19.40 4.97 -7.10
C ILE A 207 18.03 5.63 -6.86
N PHE A 208 16.94 4.91 -7.05
CA PHE A 208 15.59 5.44 -6.86
C PHE A 208 15.33 5.82 -5.38
N ARG A 209 15.69 4.94 -4.43
CA ARG A 209 15.62 5.23 -2.98
C ARG A 209 16.43 6.46 -2.61
N LEU A 210 17.63 6.60 -3.19
CA LEU A 210 18.47 7.77 -2.98
C LEU A 210 17.81 9.05 -3.50
N GLN A 211 17.21 9.00 -4.69
CA GLN A 211 16.47 10.15 -5.26
C GLN A 211 15.29 10.56 -4.39
N MET A 212 14.51 9.58 -3.90
CA MET A 212 13.38 9.83 -3.01
C MET A 212 13.83 10.46 -1.69
N GLU A 213 14.91 9.96 -1.08
CA GLU A 213 15.40 10.49 0.19
C GLU A 213 15.98 11.90 0.05
N VAL A 214 16.75 12.14 -1.02
CA VAL A 214 17.31 13.48 -1.33
C VAL A 214 16.20 14.50 -1.65
N GLY A 215 15.10 14.07 -2.26
CA GLY A 215 13.95 14.92 -2.60
C GLY A 215 13.03 15.29 -1.43
N ARG A 216 13.23 14.74 -0.23
CA ARG A 216 12.43 15.09 0.97
C ARG A 216 12.74 16.50 1.46
N ASN A 217 11.75 17.18 2.03
CA ASN A 217 11.94 18.49 2.67
C ASN A 217 12.99 18.47 3.81
N LYS A 218 13.18 17.30 4.44
CA LYS A 218 14.21 17.04 5.46
C LYS A 218 14.86 15.67 5.16
N PRO A 219 15.89 15.62 4.32
CA PRO A 219 16.59 14.37 4.01
C PRO A 219 17.29 13.80 5.24
N ASP A 220 17.20 12.47 5.44
CA ASP A 220 18.02 11.79 6.45
C ASP A 220 19.35 11.35 5.86
N PHE A 221 20.42 12.06 6.24
CA PHE A 221 21.77 11.78 5.75
C PHE A 221 22.31 10.40 6.15
N ARG A 222 21.79 9.78 7.23
CA ARG A 222 22.18 8.42 7.63
C ARG A 222 21.63 7.39 6.65
N ILE A 223 20.37 7.58 6.20
CA ILE A 223 19.76 6.74 5.16
C ILE A 223 20.51 6.92 3.84
N ILE A 224 20.79 8.17 3.44
CA ILE A 224 21.57 8.48 2.23
C ILE A 224 22.93 7.80 2.27
N GLU A 225 23.65 7.91 3.38
CA GLU A 225 24.96 7.28 3.57
C GLU A 225 24.88 5.75 3.47
N SER A 226 23.87 5.14 4.11
CA SER A 226 23.69 3.69 4.06
C SER A 226 23.42 3.20 2.64
N LEU A 227 22.56 3.90 1.88
CA LEU A 227 22.23 3.57 0.49
C LEU A 227 23.47 3.70 -0.43
N ILE A 228 24.30 4.71 -0.22
CA ILE A 228 25.54 4.89 -0.98
C ILE A 228 26.55 3.78 -0.68
N LYS A 229 26.67 3.38 0.60
CA LYS A 229 27.61 2.32 1.02
C LYS A 229 27.26 0.93 0.49
N THR A 230 25.98 0.65 0.23
CA THR A 230 25.51 -0.65 -0.27
C THR A 230 25.82 -0.88 -1.76
N ASP A 231 26.11 0.17 -2.53
CA ASP A 231 26.41 0.08 -3.96
C ASP A 231 27.79 0.67 -4.27
N LEU A 232 28.77 -0.21 -4.50
CA LEU A 232 30.14 0.19 -4.85
C LEU A 232 30.21 1.06 -6.11
N THR A 233 29.34 0.81 -7.11
CA THR A 233 29.28 1.58 -8.35
C THR A 233 28.78 2.99 -8.08
N LEU A 234 27.75 3.12 -7.25
CA LEU A 234 27.21 4.41 -6.84
C LEU A 234 28.22 5.20 -6.01
N SER A 235 28.86 4.54 -5.02
CA SER A 235 29.94 5.12 -4.21
C SER A 235 31.05 5.66 -5.07
N TYR A 236 31.52 4.89 -6.06
CA TYR A 236 32.59 5.31 -6.99
C TYR A 236 32.15 6.50 -7.85
N LYS A 237 30.95 6.52 -8.40
CA LYS A 237 30.42 7.63 -9.21
C LYS A 237 30.33 8.91 -8.40
N ILE A 238 29.82 8.84 -7.15
CA ILE A 238 29.75 10.03 -6.27
C ILE A 238 31.13 10.54 -5.92
N MET A 239 32.07 9.68 -5.53
CA MET A 239 33.45 10.08 -5.26
C MET A 239 34.14 10.72 -6.48
N ARG A 240 33.91 10.18 -7.67
CA ARG A 240 34.39 10.72 -8.91
C ARG A 240 33.82 12.12 -9.20
N TYR A 241 32.51 12.29 -9.00
CA TYR A 241 31.85 13.58 -9.16
C TYR A 241 32.38 14.63 -8.17
N MET A 242 32.53 14.25 -6.90
CA MET A 242 33.07 15.12 -5.86
C MET A 242 34.52 15.55 -6.17
N LYS A 243 35.38 14.64 -6.67
CA LYS A 243 36.74 15.01 -7.14
C LYS A 243 36.69 16.04 -8.25
N HIS A 244 35.83 15.85 -9.25
CA HIS A 244 35.73 16.81 -10.37
C HIS A 244 35.21 18.20 -9.94
N THR A 245 34.25 18.27 -9.02
CA THR A 245 33.70 19.53 -8.51
C THR A 245 34.70 20.24 -7.59
N ALA A 246 35.38 19.52 -6.69
CA ALA A 246 36.40 20.07 -5.81
C ALA A 246 37.60 20.63 -6.57
N PHE A 247 37.99 20.04 -7.71
CA PHE A 247 39.04 20.56 -8.56
C PHE A 247 38.60 21.81 -9.35
N LYS A 248 37.36 21.93 -9.77
CA LYS A 248 36.84 23.14 -10.42
C LYS A 248 36.84 24.35 -9.48
N HIS A 249 36.36 24.21 -8.26
CA HIS A 249 36.38 25.30 -7.27
C HIS A 249 37.80 25.74 -6.92
N ARG A 250 38.77 24.82 -6.78
CA ARG A 250 40.17 25.20 -6.55
C ARG A 250 40.81 25.92 -7.74
N SER A 251 40.37 25.67 -8.97
CA SER A 251 40.89 26.35 -10.15
C SER A 251 40.30 27.76 -10.31
N GLU A 252 39.08 28.01 -9.83
CA GLU A 252 38.46 29.34 -9.85
C GLU A 252 39.02 30.24 -8.75
N GLU A 253 39.24 29.74 -7.52
CA GLU A 253 39.91 30.52 -6.46
C GLU A 253 41.35 30.92 -6.83
N ARG A 254 42.07 30.09 -7.60
CA ARG A 254 43.39 30.44 -8.10
C ARG A 254 43.39 31.47 -9.24
N ARG A 255 42.29 31.64 -9.96
CA ARG A 255 42.18 32.71 -10.99
C ARG A 255 41.86 34.07 -10.39
N VAL A 256 41.02 34.10 -9.34
CA VAL A 256 40.68 35.38 -8.66
C VAL A 256 41.84 35.96 -7.86
N GLY A 257 42.79 35.13 -7.40
CA GLY A 257 43.96 35.59 -6.63
C GLY A 257 45.17 36.08 -7.47
N LYS A 258 45.05 36.17 -8.81
CA LYS A 258 46.11 36.65 -9.69
C LYS A 258 45.83 38.00 -10.37
N GLU A 259 44.69 38.61 -10.05
CA GLU A 259 44.29 39.94 -10.55
C GLU A 259 44.30 41.01 -9.44
N CYS A 260 45.23 40.90 -8.47
CA CYS A 260 45.56 41.98 -7.55
C CYS A 260 47.04 42.30 -7.63
#